data_a3a7f53e0d3b96c739fe031146baad87
#
_entry.id   a3a7f53e0d3b96c739fe031146baad87
#
_cell.length_a   1.000
_cell.length_b   1.000
_cell.length_c   1.000
_cell.angle_alpha   90.00
_cell.angle_beta   90.00
_cell.angle_gamma   90.00
#
_symmetry.space_group_name_H-M   'P 1'
#
loop_
_entity.id
_entity.type
_entity.pdbx_description
1 polymer ?
#
loop_
_entity_poly.entity_id
_entity_poly.type
_entity_poly.pdbx_seq_one_letter_code
_entity_poly.pdbx_strand_id
1 'polypeptide(L)'
;MSLGHRGLRIWWRVRRPTTFGVKALLMHPDDPGKCLVVRHSYVDRDRWGLPGGGYDPKRESAGEAAIREVAEELALTIEEPPTVLRSLTTQLEGKVDNLTIVAARPTSADFRLNAELSEARWVAVDLTELPADAPISRWLKLALAD
;
A
#
# COMPACT_ATOMS: atom_id res chain seq x y z
N MET A 1 -1.54 5.81 20.91
CA MET A 1 -1.98 5.50 20.46
C MET A 1 -1.95 4.59 19.38
N SER A 2 -1.24 4.77 18.57
CA SER A 2 -1.22 3.95 17.40
C SER A 2 -0.70 2.55 17.60
N LEU A 3 0.13 2.29 18.59
CA LEU A 3 0.64 0.94 18.83
C LEU A 3 -0.48 -0.03 19.22
N GLY A 4 -1.38 0.38 20.11
CA GLY A 4 -2.51 -0.46 20.48
C GLY A 4 -3.46 -0.68 19.33
N HIS A 5 -3.71 0.36 18.55
CA HIS A 5 -4.57 0.26 17.37
C HIS A 5 -3.98 -0.70 16.34
N ARG A 6 -2.66 -0.61 16.11
CA ARG A 6 -1.97 -1.48 15.17
C ARG A 6 -2.00 -2.94 15.65
N GLY A 7 -1.81 -3.16 16.94
CA GLY A 7 -1.88 -4.50 17.52
C GLY A 7 -3.26 -5.12 17.34
N LEU A 8 -4.31 -4.33 17.51
CA LEU A 8 -5.67 -4.80 17.30
C LEU A 8 -5.91 -5.19 15.85
N ARG A 9 -5.41 -4.43 14.89
CA ARG A 9 -5.57 -4.76 13.47
C ARG A 9 -4.86 -6.05 13.12
N ILE A 10 -3.64 -6.27 13.64
CA ILE A 10 -2.88 -7.49 13.39
C ILE A 10 -3.62 -8.69 13.98
N TRP A 11 -4.10 -8.56 15.21
CA TRP A 11 -4.83 -9.62 15.90
C TRP A 11 -6.12 -9.95 15.13
N TRP A 12 -6.83 -8.94 14.65
CA TRP A 12 -8.06 -9.10 13.89
C TRP A 12 -7.80 -9.92 12.62
N ARG A 13 -6.73 -9.61 11.89
CA ARG A 13 -6.38 -10.33 10.66
C ARG A 13 -6.07 -11.80 10.93
N VAL A 14 -5.38 -12.09 12.00
CA VAL A 14 -5.03 -13.47 12.37
C VAL A 14 -6.27 -14.28 12.70
N ARG A 15 -7.23 -13.67 13.36
CA ARG A 15 -8.40 -14.40 13.85
C ARG A 15 -9.50 -14.56 12.81
N ARG A 16 -9.50 -13.78 11.76
CA ARG A 16 -10.56 -13.85 10.76
C ARG A 16 -10.14 -14.73 9.58
N PRO A 17 -11.06 -15.61 9.08
CA PRO A 17 -10.78 -16.42 7.89
C PRO A 17 -10.81 -15.60 6.60
N THR A 18 -11.46 -14.42 6.62
CA THR A 18 -11.54 -13.53 5.47
C THR A 18 -10.95 -12.18 5.86
N THR A 19 -10.00 -11.71 5.07
CA THR A 19 -9.35 -10.43 5.31
C THR A 19 -9.52 -9.52 4.11
N PHE A 20 -9.45 -8.21 4.38
CA PHE A 20 -9.52 -7.19 3.34
C PHE A 20 -8.32 -6.28 3.48
N GLY A 21 -7.63 -6.07 2.37
CA GLY A 21 -6.46 -5.20 2.33
C GLY A 21 -6.51 -4.28 1.14
N VAL A 22 -5.78 -3.17 1.23
CA VAL A 22 -5.65 -2.22 0.15
C VAL A 22 -4.18 -1.86 -0.03
N LYS A 23 -3.76 -1.70 -1.28
CA LYS A 23 -2.45 -1.19 -1.65
C LYS A 23 -2.65 0.01 -2.56
N ALA A 24 -1.82 1.03 -2.37
CA ALA A 24 -1.96 2.29 -3.12
C ALA A 24 -0.76 2.53 -4.02
N LEU A 25 -1.01 2.63 -5.32
CA LEU A 25 -0.02 3.12 -6.28
C LEU A 25 -0.12 4.63 -6.27
N LEU A 26 0.84 5.29 -5.63
CA LEU A 26 0.86 6.75 -5.55
C LEU A 26 1.65 7.31 -6.72
N MET A 27 1.01 8.21 -7.46
CA MET A 27 1.64 8.89 -8.58
C MET A 27 2.16 10.24 -8.09
N HIS A 28 3.36 10.60 -8.53
CA HIS A 28 3.98 11.86 -8.13
C HIS A 28 3.10 13.03 -8.56
N PRO A 29 2.84 14.00 -7.67
CA PRO A 29 1.92 15.10 -7.98
C PRO A 29 2.39 15.98 -9.15
N ASP A 30 3.71 16.07 -9.37
CA ASP A 30 4.27 16.95 -10.40
C ASP A 30 4.91 16.19 -11.57
N ASP A 31 5.00 14.85 -11.47
CA ASP A 31 5.64 14.04 -12.51
C ASP A 31 4.88 12.73 -12.70
N PRO A 32 3.99 12.65 -13.71
CA PRO A 32 3.18 11.45 -13.91
C PRO A 32 3.97 10.22 -14.30
N GLY A 33 5.25 10.35 -14.60
CA GLY A 33 6.12 9.22 -14.90
C GLY A 33 6.76 8.59 -13.67
N LYS A 34 6.43 9.06 -12.47
CA LYS A 34 7.00 8.53 -11.23
C LYS A 34 5.94 8.04 -10.27
N CYS A 35 6.29 6.98 -9.54
CA CYS A 35 5.44 6.41 -8.50
C CYS A 35 6.24 6.19 -7.23
N LEU A 36 5.54 6.02 -6.11
CA LEU A 36 6.20 5.80 -4.83
C LEU A 36 6.28 4.30 -4.54
N VAL A 37 7.49 3.83 -4.28
CA VAL A 37 7.73 2.46 -3.84
C VAL A 37 8.25 2.48 -2.41
N VAL A 38 7.86 1.47 -1.62
CA VAL A 38 8.20 1.42 -0.19
C VAL A 38 8.72 0.06 0.19
N ARG A 39 9.47 0.01 1.30
CA ARG A 39 9.83 -1.24 1.96
C ARG A 39 9.25 -1.22 3.37
N HIS A 40 8.66 -2.35 3.76
CA HIS A 40 8.02 -2.48 5.06
C HIS A 40 9.03 -2.93 6.12
N SER A 41 8.83 -2.47 7.36
CA SER A 41 9.74 -2.79 8.45
C SER A 41 9.61 -4.22 8.94
N TYR A 42 8.42 -4.83 8.80
CA TYR A 42 8.11 -6.11 9.43
C TYR A 42 8.01 -7.29 8.48
N VAL A 43 7.53 -7.08 7.27
CA VAL A 43 7.22 -8.17 6.33
C VAL A 43 7.95 -7.89 5.02
N ASP A 44 8.60 -8.94 4.46
CA ASP A 44 9.30 -8.81 3.17
C ASP A 44 10.20 -7.58 3.12
N ARG A 45 11.06 -7.46 4.14
CA ARG A 45 11.83 -6.23 4.42
C ARG A 45 12.70 -5.75 3.26
N ASP A 46 13.16 -6.67 2.43
CA ASP A 46 14.04 -6.34 1.30
C ASP A 46 13.26 -6.07 0.02
N ARG A 47 11.95 -6.31 0.03
CA ARG A 47 11.14 -6.25 -1.17
C ARG A 47 10.50 -4.88 -1.31
N TRP A 48 10.60 -4.30 -2.50
CA TRP A 48 9.94 -3.05 -2.82
C TRP A 48 8.48 -3.32 -3.16
N GLY A 49 7.59 -2.55 -2.59
CA GLY A 49 6.16 -2.74 -2.77
C GLY A 49 5.41 -1.42 -2.65
N LEU A 50 4.13 -1.54 -2.31
CA LEU A 50 3.21 -0.41 -2.22
C LEU A 50 2.80 -0.18 -0.77
N PRO A 51 2.52 1.07 -0.36
CA PRO A 51 1.95 1.35 0.94
C PRO A 51 0.51 0.84 1.01
N GLY A 52 0.04 0.59 2.21
CA GLY A 52 -1.32 0.14 2.43
C GLY A 52 -1.42 -0.75 3.66
N GLY A 53 -2.58 -1.35 3.86
CA GLY A 53 -2.79 -2.21 5.01
C GLY A 53 -4.17 -2.84 5.00
N GLY A 54 -4.51 -3.47 6.11
CA GLY A 54 -5.81 -4.11 6.28
C GLY A 54 -6.88 -3.10 6.68
N TYR A 55 -8.13 -3.43 6.36
CA TYR A 55 -9.25 -2.58 6.74
C TYR A 55 -10.50 -3.42 6.95
N ASP A 56 -11.50 -2.81 7.60
CA ASP A 56 -12.79 -3.42 7.84
C ASP A 56 -13.78 -2.84 6.82
N PRO A 57 -14.26 -3.66 5.86
CA PRO A 57 -15.16 -3.16 4.81
C PRO A 57 -16.52 -2.68 5.32
N LYS A 58 -16.85 -2.99 6.57
CA LYS A 58 -18.08 -2.47 7.19
C LYS A 58 -17.91 -1.02 7.64
N ARG A 59 -16.69 -0.55 7.80
CA ARG A 59 -16.38 0.79 8.32
C ARG A 59 -15.87 1.75 7.27
N GLU A 60 -15.17 1.25 6.26
CA GLU A 60 -14.60 2.11 5.23
C GLU A 60 -14.48 1.35 3.91
N SER A 61 -14.46 2.09 2.83
CA SER A 61 -14.19 1.52 1.51
C SER A 61 -12.69 1.31 1.34
N ALA A 62 -12.30 0.58 0.30
CA ALA A 62 -10.89 0.41 -0.03
C ALA A 62 -10.21 1.76 -0.29
N GLY A 63 -10.89 2.67 -1.00
CA GLY A 63 -10.35 4.00 -1.25
C GLY A 63 -10.15 4.81 0.02
N GLU A 64 -11.12 4.78 0.93
CA GLU A 64 -10.99 5.46 2.22
C GLU A 64 -9.86 4.87 3.05
N ALA A 65 -9.73 3.53 3.03
CA ALA A 65 -8.66 2.86 3.73
C ALA A 65 -7.28 3.27 3.16
N ALA A 66 -7.19 3.38 1.84
CA ALA A 66 -5.94 3.82 1.19
C ALA A 66 -5.56 5.23 1.65
N ILE A 67 -6.52 6.15 1.68
CA ILE A 67 -6.27 7.53 2.13
C ILE A 67 -5.76 7.53 3.56
N ARG A 68 -6.39 6.74 4.43
CA ARG A 68 -6.01 6.65 5.84
C ARG A 68 -4.61 6.04 5.99
N GLU A 69 -4.34 4.91 5.33
CA GLU A 69 -3.05 4.23 5.44
C GLU A 69 -1.91 5.10 4.92
N VAL A 70 -2.13 5.79 3.81
CA VAL A 70 -1.13 6.68 3.24
C VAL A 70 -0.84 7.86 4.19
N ALA A 71 -1.88 8.40 4.82
CA ALA A 71 -1.69 9.45 5.81
C ALA A 71 -0.92 8.94 7.02
N GLU A 72 -1.23 7.73 7.51
CA GLU A 72 -0.56 7.15 8.67
C GLU A 72 0.90 6.80 8.37
N GLU A 73 1.15 6.15 7.24
CA GLU A 73 2.48 5.60 6.92
C GLU A 73 3.44 6.64 6.34
N LEU A 74 2.92 7.62 5.61
CA LEU A 74 3.73 8.52 4.81
C LEU A 74 3.48 10.00 5.08
N ALA A 75 2.48 10.33 5.89
CA ALA A 75 2.08 11.72 6.16
C ALA A 75 1.72 12.47 4.87
N LEU A 76 1.17 11.76 3.89
CA LEU A 76 0.72 12.35 2.63
C LEU A 76 -0.81 12.44 2.62
N THR A 77 -1.31 13.51 2.05
CA THR A 77 -2.75 13.78 1.94
C THR A 77 -3.22 13.51 0.52
N ILE A 78 -4.32 12.77 0.41
CA ILE A 78 -4.97 12.50 -0.87
C ILE A 78 -6.34 13.18 -0.84
N GLU A 79 -6.57 14.11 -1.75
CA GLU A 79 -7.84 14.85 -1.81
C GLU A 79 -8.80 14.28 -2.82
N GLU A 80 -8.30 13.83 -3.97
CA GLU A 80 -9.14 13.24 -5.00
C GLU A 80 -9.39 11.77 -4.68
N PRO A 81 -10.61 11.26 -4.94
CA PRO A 81 -10.89 9.84 -4.67
C PRO A 81 -9.94 8.92 -5.44
N PRO A 82 -9.36 7.92 -4.77
CA PRO A 82 -8.53 6.93 -5.46
C PRO A 82 -9.32 6.14 -6.51
N THR A 83 -8.62 5.72 -7.55
CA THR A 83 -9.20 4.92 -8.64
C THR A 83 -8.83 3.46 -8.41
N VAL A 84 -9.82 2.57 -8.42
CA VAL A 84 -9.56 1.13 -8.30
C VAL A 84 -8.93 0.63 -9.59
N LEU A 85 -7.74 0.03 -9.46
CA LEU A 85 -7.05 -0.57 -10.60
C LEU A 85 -7.38 -2.05 -10.71
N ARG A 86 -7.36 -2.78 -9.60
CA ARG A 86 -7.60 -4.22 -9.57
C ARG A 86 -8.21 -4.63 -8.25
N SER A 87 -9.00 -5.68 -8.27
CA SER A 87 -9.49 -6.35 -7.06
C SER A 87 -9.19 -7.84 -7.23
N LEU A 88 -8.54 -8.41 -6.23
CA LEU A 88 -8.04 -9.77 -6.28
C LEU A 88 -8.49 -10.52 -5.05
N THR A 89 -8.82 -11.79 -5.23
CA THR A 89 -9.13 -12.67 -4.11
C THR A 89 -8.17 -13.85 -4.17
N THR A 90 -7.46 -14.08 -3.08
CA THR A 90 -6.55 -15.22 -2.97
C THR A 90 -6.99 -16.12 -1.85
N GLN A 91 -6.73 -17.42 -2.00
CA GLN A 91 -7.01 -18.41 -0.97
C GLN A 91 -5.72 -19.15 -0.66
N LEU A 92 -5.39 -19.24 0.62
CA LEU A 92 -4.23 -19.96 1.07
C LEU A 92 -4.52 -20.53 2.45
N GLU A 93 -4.37 -21.85 2.62
CA GLU A 93 -4.56 -22.52 3.91
C GLU A 93 -5.93 -22.22 4.51
N GLY A 94 -6.98 -22.21 3.69
CA GLY A 94 -8.33 -21.99 4.16
C GLY A 94 -8.69 -20.53 4.44
N LYS A 95 -7.75 -19.62 4.22
CA LYS A 95 -8.00 -18.18 4.41
C LYS A 95 -8.28 -17.53 3.07
N VAL A 96 -9.24 -16.61 3.07
CA VAL A 96 -9.58 -15.81 1.89
C VAL A 96 -9.09 -14.40 2.12
N ASP A 97 -8.23 -13.93 1.23
CA ASP A 97 -7.70 -12.57 1.31
C ASP A 97 -8.16 -11.78 0.10
N ASN A 98 -8.86 -10.68 0.36
CA ASN A 98 -9.35 -9.78 -0.68
C ASN A 98 -8.46 -8.55 -0.70
N LEU A 99 -7.78 -8.34 -1.82
CA LEU A 99 -6.87 -7.21 -1.98
C LEU A 99 -7.37 -6.30 -3.08
N THR A 100 -7.44 -5.01 -2.78
CA THR A 100 -7.76 -3.98 -3.76
C THR A 100 -6.53 -3.12 -3.97
N ILE A 101 -6.17 -2.90 -5.24
CA ILE A 101 -5.07 -2.00 -5.60
C ILE A 101 -5.72 -0.75 -6.18
N VAL A 102 -5.38 0.41 -5.59
CA VAL A 102 -5.90 1.69 -6.05
C VAL A 102 -4.76 2.57 -6.53
N ALA A 103 -5.06 3.52 -7.41
CA ALA A 103 -4.14 4.57 -7.81
C ALA A 103 -4.61 5.88 -7.20
N ALA A 104 -3.68 6.69 -6.72
CA ALA A 104 -4.01 7.97 -6.13
C ALA A 104 -2.85 8.94 -6.32
N ARG A 105 -3.16 10.23 -6.20
CA ARG A 105 -2.16 11.29 -6.30
C ARG A 105 -2.19 12.11 -5.03
N PRO A 106 -1.09 12.14 -4.25
CA PRO A 106 -1.07 13.00 -3.07
C PRO A 106 -0.91 14.47 -3.46
N THR A 107 -1.22 15.35 -2.53
CA THR A 107 -1.12 16.79 -2.79
C THR A 107 0.32 17.29 -2.73
N SER A 108 1.24 16.50 -2.18
CA SER A 108 2.65 16.81 -2.06
C SER A 108 3.48 15.56 -2.26
N ALA A 109 4.73 15.71 -2.66
CA ALA A 109 5.68 14.61 -2.77
C ALA A 109 6.50 14.43 -1.49
N ASP A 110 6.34 15.31 -0.50
CA ASP A 110 7.15 15.32 0.71
C ASP A 110 6.57 14.37 1.75
N PHE A 111 7.10 13.15 1.80
CA PHE A 111 6.61 12.13 2.72
C PHE A 111 7.45 12.10 4.00
N ARG A 112 6.87 11.50 5.05
CA ARG A 112 7.56 11.22 6.30
C ARG A 112 7.17 9.82 6.75
N LEU A 113 8.15 8.96 6.96
CA LEU A 113 7.91 7.56 7.30
C LEU A 113 7.47 7.41 8.74
N ASN A 114 6.51 6.50 8.97
CA ASN A 114 6.23 6.02 10.32
C ASN A 114 6.99 4.71 10.55
N ALA A 115 6.73 4.05 11.70
CA ALA A 115 7.47 2.84 12.06
C ALA A 115 7.17 1.64 11.17
N GLU A 116 6.10 1.66 10.40
CA GLU A 116 5.73 0.53 9.54
C GLU A 116 6.56 0.46 8.26
N LEU A 117 7.15 1.58 7.84
CA LEU A 117 7.95 1.64 6.62
C LEU A 117 9.41 1.94 6.97
N SER A 118 10.31 1.18 6.37
CA SER A 118 11.74 1.40 6.56
C SER A 118 12.34 2.32 5.49
N GLU A 119 11.69 2.39 4.33
CA GLU A 119 12.19 3.20 3.22
C GLU A 119 11.05 3.54 2.26
N ALA A 120 11.14 4.69 1.61
CA ALA A 120 10.24 5.06 0.52
C ALA A 120 11.04 5.85 -0.51
N ARG A 121 10.65 5.73 -1.77
CA ARG A 121 11.39 6.39 -2.85
C ARG A 121 10.46 6.65 -4.04
N TRP A 122 10.52 7.85 -4.58
CA TRP A 122 9.88 8.15 -5.86
C TRP A 122 10.77 7.64 -6.98
N VAL A 123 10.24 6.77 -7.83
CA VAL A 123 11.01 6.16 -8.92
C VAL A 123 10.20 6.19 -10.21
N ALA A 124 10.89 6.09 -11.34
CA ALA A 124 10.22 5.98 -12.63
C ALA A 124 9.32 4.74 -12.65
N VAL A 125 8.17 4.84 -13.31
CA VAL A 125 7.17 3.76 -13.32
C VAL A 125 7.69 2.50 -14.02
N ASP A 126 8.76 2.58 -14.79
CA ASP A 126 9.39 1.40 -15.39
C ASP A 126 10.35 0.70 -14.42
N LEU A 127 10.53 1.26 -13.22
CA LEU A 127 11.34 0.73 -12.13
C LEU A 127 12.84 0.62 -12.46
N THR A 128 13.30 1.28 -13.52
CA THR A 128 14.72 1.20 -13.91
C THR A 128 15.64 1.88 -12.92
N GLU A 129 15.12 2.76 -12.06
CA GLU A 129 15.91 3.42 -11.04
C GLU A 129 16.18 2.54 -9.82
N LEU A 130 15.51 1.39 -9.72
CA LEU A 130 15.82 0.40 -8.69
C LEU A 130 16.91 -0.54 -9.20
N PRO A 131 17.71 -1.14 -8.29
CA PRO A 131 18.70 -2.13 -8.71
C PRO A 131 18.05 -3.25 -9.53
N ALA A 132 18.77 -3.73 -10.56
CA ALA A 132 18.22 -4.73 -11.48
C ALA A 132 17.78 -6.01 -10.78
N ASP A 133 18.45 -6.36 -9.67
CA ASP A 133 18.15 -7.57 -8.90
C ASP A 133 17.30 -7.29 -7.66
N ALA A 134 16.76 -6.08 -7.51
CA ALA A 134 15.95 -5.74 -6.36
C ALA A 134 14.68 -6.58 -6.35
N PRO A 135 14.33 -7.21 -5.20
CA PRO A 135 13.07 -7.93 -5.12
C PRO A 135 11.89 -6.96 -5.20
N ILE A 136 10.93 -7.30 -6.06
CA ILE A 136 9.74 -6.48 -6.30
C ILE A 136 8.50 -7.28 -5.92
N SER A 137 7.58 -6.68 -5.18
CA SER A 137 6.35 -7.36 -4.81
C SER A 137 5.47 -7.58 -6.05
N ARG A 138 4.71 -8.68 -6.02
CA ARG A 138 3.79 -8.95 -7.13
C ARG A 138 2.69 -7.88 -7.23
N TRP A 139 2.35 -7.25 -6.10
CA TRP A 139 1.32 -6.21 -6.08
C TRP A 139 1.78 -4.96 -6.81
N LEU A 140 3.06 -4.59 -6.63
CA LEU A 140 3.65 -3.48 -7.37
C LEU A 140 3.68 -3.79 -8.87
N LYS A 141 4.08 -5.01 -9.22
CA LYS A 141 4.10 -5.43 -10.63
C LYS A 141 2.70 -5.37 -11.24
N LEU A 142 1.69 -5.86 -10.52
CA LEU A 142 0.31 -5.83 -10.99
C LEU A 142 -0.24 -4.41 -11.12
N ALA A 143 0.14 -3.53 -10.19
CA ALA A 143 -0.31 -2.15 -10.23
C ALA A 143 0.19 -1.41 -11.48
N LEU A 144 1.40 -1.74 -11.92
CA LEU A 144 2.03 -1.10 -13.07
C LEU A 144 1.76 -1.82 -14.39
N ALA A 145 1.14 -2.99 -14.35
CA ALA A 145 0.81 -3.75 -15.56
C ALA A 145 -0.36 -3.12 -16.29
N ASP A 146 -0.37 -3.23 -17.60
CA ASP A 146 -1.46 -2.72 -18.45
C ASP A 146 -2.71 -3.60 -18.39
#